data_30713d839909d7d3df09ed805343847d
#
_entry.id   30713d839909d7d3df09ed805343847d
#
_cell.length_a   1.000
_cell.length_b   1.000
_cell.length_c   1.000
_cell.angle_alpha   90.00
_cell.angle_beta   90.00
_cell.angle_gamma   90.00
#
_symmetry.space_group_name_H-M   'P 1'
#
loop_
_entity.id
_entity.type
_entity.pdbx_description
1 polymer ?
#
loop_
_entity_poly.entity_id
_entity_poly.type
_entity_poly.pdbx_seq_one_letter_code
_entity_poly.pdbx_strand_id
1 'polypeptide(L)'
;MKTSLAICALVILVAGCVVDTMRGYVGQDIRAVMLAYGPPANEIDLGGGTRAFQWSKVSVDTTPVSAVTNTEKDRRGRRITQTQFVGGTQTVTNCLYTFLAAWDPQRNGWIVTGFRQPSLDCAIGSLG
;
A
#
# COMPACT_ATOMS: atom_id res chain seq x y z
N MET A 1 -32.63 -8.56 -20.38
CA MET A 1 -32.03 -9.44 -19.35
C MET A 1 -30.56 -9.75 -19.53
N LYS A 2 -30.01 -9.59 -20.72
CA LYS A 2 -28.56 -9.83 -20.95
C LYS A 2 -27.64 -8.65 -20.57
N THR A 3 -28.17 -7.46 -20.35
CA THR A 3 -27.41 -6.25 -20.00
C THR A 3 -27.15 -6.09 -18.51
N SER A 4 -27.91 -6.73 -17.65
CA SER A 4 -27.73 -6.61 -16.19
C SER A 4 -26.56 -7.44 -15.65
N LEU A 5 -26.14 -8.49 -16.33
CA LEU A 5 -25.01 -9.33 -15.93
C LEU A 5 -23.64 -8.69 -16.25
N ALA A 6 -23.59 -7.82 -17.27
CA ALA A 6 -22.35 -7.14 -17.64
C ALA A 6 -21.95 -6.01 -16.67
N ILE A 7 -22.94 -5.42 -16.00
CA ILE A 7 -22.69 -4.31 -15.05
C ILE A 7 -22.16 -4.84 -13.72
N CYS A 8 -22.58 -6.01 -13.27
CA CYS A 8 -22.06 -6.63 -12.04
C CYS A 8 -20.60 -7.11 -12.18
N ALA A 9 -20.18 -7.50 -13.38
CA ALA A 9 -18.80 -7.96 -13.61
C ALA A 9 -17.77 -6.81 -13.58
N LEU A 10 -18.20 -5.57 -13.86
CA LEU A 10 -17.30 -4.42 -13.91
C LEU A 10 -16.98 -3.86 -12.51
N VAL A 11 -17.82 -4.09 -11.53
CA VAL A 11 -17.65 -3.56 -10.16
C VAL A 11 -16.65 -4.38 -9.36
N ILE A 12 -16.40 -5.63 -9.73
CA ILE A 12 -15.48 -6.54 -9.01
C ILE A 12 -14.01 -6.26 -9.35
N LEU A 13 -13.72 -5.54 -10.44
CA LEU A 13 -12.36 -5.31 -10.93
C LEU A 13 -11.59 -4.20 -10.21
N VAL A 14 -12.23 -3.43 -9.31
CA VAL A 14 -11.61 -2.25 -8.69
C VAL A 14 -11.10 -2.53 -7.27
N ALA A 15 -11.52 -3.61 -6.63
CA ALA A 15 -11.12 -3.94 -5.27
C ALA A 15 -9.99 -4.97 -5.26
N GLY A 16 -8.77 -4.57 -4.86
CA GLY A 16 -7.68 -5.49 -4.57
C GLY A 16 -6.52 -5.51 -5.55
N CYS A 17 -6.15 -4.36 -6.14
CA CYS A 17 -5.02 -4.27 -7.09
C CYS A 17 -3.69 -4.82 -6.54
N VAL A 18 -3.38 -4.60 -5.25
CA VAL A 18 -2.15 -5.10 -4.64
C VAL A 18 -2.19 -6.62 -4.49
N VAL A 19 -3.30 -7.17 -4.00
CA VAL A 19 -3.46 -8.62 -3.83
C VAL A 19 -3.41 -9.33 -5.17
N ASP A 20 -4.03 -8.77 -6.20
CA ASP A 20 -3.99 -9.33 -7.55
C ASP A 20 -2.57 -9.29 -8.15
N THR A 21 -1.84 -8.21 -7.91
CA THR A 21 -0.44 -8.08 -8.30
C THR A 21 0.42 -9.15 -7.61
N MET A 22 0.25 -9.34 -6.32
CA MET A 22 0.98 -10.35 -5.56
C MET A 22 0.64 -11.77 -6.04
N ARG A 23 -0.64 -12.02 -6.30
CA ARG A 23 -1.10 -13.32 -6.82
C ARG A 23 -0.50 -13.63 -8.19
N GLY A 24 -0.30 -12.64 -9.02
CA GLY A 24 0.32 -12.78 -10.33
C GLY A 24 1.76 -13.28 -10.30
N TYR A 25 2.46 -13.09 -9.18
CA TYR A 25 3.83 -13.60 -9.01
C TYR A 25 3.90 -15.05 -8.53
N VAL A 26 2.79 -15.65 -8.11
CA VAL A 26 2.77 -17.06 -7.69
C VAL A 26 3.14 -17.95 -8.88
N GLY A 27 4.10 -18.84 -8.67
CA GLY A 27 4.67 -19.68 -9.72
C GLY A 27 5.87 -19.09 -10.45
N GLN A 28 6.19 -17.82 -10.20
CA GLN A 28 7.36 -17.15 -10.77
C GLN A 28 8.55 -17.19 -9.80
N ASP A 29 9.76 -17.02 -10.34
CA ASP A 29 10.96 -16.86 -9.54
C ASP A 29 10.90 -15.55 -8.75
N ILE A 30 11.33 -15.58 -7.49
CA ILE A 30 11.34 -14.39 -6.63
C ILE A 30 12.18 -13.24 -7.22
N ARG A 31 13.15 -13.57 -8.08
CA ARG A 31 13.95 -12.54 -8.78
C ARG A 31 13.10 -11.65 -9.68
N ALA A 32 11.95 -12.12 -10.17
CA ALA A 32 11.00 -11.30 -10.92
C ALA A 32 10.43 -10.17 -10.04
N VAL A 33 10.14 -10.46 -8.78
CA VAL A 33 9.70 -9.44 -7.80
C VAL A 33 10.83 -8.47 -7.50
N MET A 34 12.06 -8.97 -7.34
CA MET A 34 13.23 -8.12 -7.08
C MET A 34 13.53 -7.17 -8.24
N LEU A 35 13.32 -7.61 -9.49
CA LEU A 35 13.49 -6.76 -10.66
C LEU A 35 12.44 -5.65 -10.71
N ALA A 36 11.23 -5.92 -10.25
CA ALA A 36 10.15 -4.94 -10.25
C ALA A 36 10.23 -3.95 -9.10
N TYR A 37 10.62 -4.39 -7.91
CA TYR A 37 10.52 -3.61 -6.66
C TYR A 37 11.83 -3.45 -5.91
N GLY A 38 12.93 -3.94 -6.47
CA GLY A 38 14.25 -3.88 -5.83
C GLY A 38 14.49 -5.02 -4.83
N PRO A 39 15.58 -4.95 -4.08
CA PRO A 39 15.92 -5.99 -3.11
C PRO A 39 14.90 -6.02 -1.95
N PRO A 40 14.61 -7.20 -1.38
CA PRO A 40 13.73 -7.30 -0.22
C PRO A 40 14.36 -6.63 1.01
N ALA A 41 13.50 -6.09 1.87
CA ALA A 41 13.93 -5.53 3.15
C ALA A 41 14.35 -6.62 4.13
N ASN A 42 13.67 -7.77 4.10
CA ASN A 42 13.95 -8.91 4.95
C ASN A 42 13.84 -10.22 4.16
N GLU A 43 14.68 -11.18 4.54
CA GLU A 43 14.59 -12.57 4.12
C GLU A 43 14.57 -13.44 5.38
N ILE A 44 13.57 -14.31 5.50
CA ILE A 44 13.36 -15.15 6.67
C ILE A 44 13.32 -16.60 6.24
N ASP A 45 14.25 -17.40 6.75
CA ASP A 45 14.25 -18.85 6.54
C ASP A 45 13.16 -19.48 7.42
N LEU A 46 12.18 -20.12 6.79
CA LEU A 46 11.09 -20.79 7.49
C LEU A 46 11.34 -22.29 7.69
N GLY A 47 12.48 -22.82 7.23
CA GLY A 47 12.78 -24.23 7.24
C GLY A 47 12.09 -25.01 6.11
N GLY A 48 12.44 -26.28 5.95
CA GLY A 48 11.82 -27.13 4.94
C GLY A 48 11.99 -26.68 3.48
N GLY A 49 13.03 -25.88 3.19
CA GLY A 49 13.23 -25.32 1.87
C GLY A 49 12.29 -24.17 1.51
N THR A 50 11.67 -23.55 2.50
CA THR A 50 10.77 -22.40 2.34
C THR A 50 11.38 -21.16 2.95
N ARG A 51 11.23 -20.03 2.27
CA ARG A 51 11.73 -18.73 2.71
C ARG A 51 10.67 -17.65 2.48
N ALA A 52 10.59 -16.70 3.41
CA ALA A 52 9.77 -15.51 3.25
C ALA A 52 10.64 -14.34 2.81
N PHE A 53 10.16 -13.59 1.83
CA PHE A 53 10.78 -12.37 1.33
C PHE A 53 9.82 -11.21 1.57
N GLN A 54 10.31 -10.14 2.19
CA GLN A 54 9.48 -9.01 2.60
C GLN A 54 9.97 -7.72 1.99
N TRP A 55 9.02 -6.94 1.47
CA TRP A 55 9.24 -5.58 1.00
C TRP A 55 8.46 -4.61 1.87
N SER A 56 9.10 -3.51 2.21
CA SER A 56 8.52 -2.46 3.04
C SER A 56 8.25 -1.22 2.19
N LYS A 57 7.07 -0.65 2.33
CA LYS A 57 6.70 0.62 1.71
C LYS A 57 6.17 1.57 2.77
N VAL A 58 6.76 2.75 2.82
CA VAL A 58 6.32 3.81 3.73
C VAL A 58 5.52 4.83 2.92
N SER A 59 4.30 5.08 3.35
CA SER A 59 3.45 6.15 2.82
C SER A 59 3.30 7.24 3.87
N VAL A 60 3.46 8.48 3.45
CA VAL A 60 3.29 9.65 4.31
C VAL A 60 2.14 10.48 3.75
N ASP A 61 1.05 10.55 4.50
CA ASP A 61 -0.08 11.40 4.19
C ASP A 61 -0.04 12.64 5.06
N THR A 62 -0.06 13.81 4.44
CA THR A 62 -0.06 15.08 5.13
C THR A 62 -1.39 15.79 4.89
N THR A 63 -2.11 16.10 5.97
CA THR A 63 -3.31 16.95 5.88
C THR A 63 -2.87 18.39 5.67
N PRO A 64 -3.47 19.09 4.71
CA PRO A 64 -3.12 20.49 4.48
C PRO A 64 -3.47 21.35 5.68
N VAL A 65 -2.63 22.36 5.93
CA VAL A 65 -2.86 23.37 6.95
C VAL A 65 -3.93 24.36 6.44
N SER A 66 -4.98 24.54 7.22
CA SER A 66 -6.02 25.51 6.93
C SER A 66 -5.85 26.75 7.79
N ALA A 67 -5.99 27.92 7.18
CA ALA A 67 -6.00 29.18 7.90
C ALA A 67 -7.44 29.57 8.23
N VAL A 68 -7.74 29.79 9.52
CA VAL A 68 -9.03 30.31 9.99
C VAL A 68 -8.83 31.76 10.41
N THR A 69 -9.57 32.64 9.78
CA THR A 69 -9.49 34.08 10.04
C THR A 69 -10.76 34.55 10.73
N ASN A 70 -10.61 35.12 11.94
CA ASN A 70 -11.68 35.75 12.69
C ASN A 70 -11.48 37.27 12.70
N THR A 71 -12.54 38.00 12.40
CA THR A 71 -12.54 39.46 12.45
C THR A 71 -13.50 39.94 13.52
N GLU A 72 -12.99 40.69 14.49
CA GLU A 72 -13.75 41.27 15.58
C GLU A 72 -13.55 42.79 15.57
N LYS A 73 -14.56 43.52 16.07
CA LYS A 73 -14.44 44.94 16.32
C LYS A 73 -14.09 45.19 17.78
N ASP A 74 -13.10 46.05 18.04
CA ASP A 74 -12.79 46.50 19.39
C ASP A 74 -13.79 47.53 19.86
N ARG A 75 -13.64 48.01 21.11
CA ARG A 75 -14.51 49.05 21.70
C ARG A 75 -14.45 50.39 20.97
N ARG A 76 -13.41 50.61 20.17
CA ARG A 76 -13.21 51.82 19.38
C ARG A 76 -13.68 51.69 17.92
N GLY A 77 -14.28 50.53 17.57
CA GLY A 77 -14.75 50.25 16.23
C GLY A 77 -13.67 49.83 15.25
N ARG A 78 -12.48 49.52 15.72
CA ARG A 78 -11.40 49.00 14.89
C ARG A 78 -11.61 47.50 14.62
N ARG A 79 -11.31 47.09 13.41
CA ARG A 79 -11.33 45.68 13.05
C ARG A 79 -10.03 45.03 13.47
N ILE A 80 -10.15 43.98 14.28
CA ILE A 80 -9.02 43.13 14.68
C ILE A 80 -9.19 41.80 13.95
N THR A 81 -8.21 41.43 13.13
CA THR A 81 -8.20 40.19 12.38
C THR A 81 -7.18 39.26 13.02
N GLN A 82 -7.64 38.10 13.45
CA GLN A 82 -6.78 37.00 13.96
C GLN A 82 -6.82 35.86 13.00
N THR A 83 -5.63 35.34 12.64
CA THR A 83 -5.48 34.17 11.79
C THR A 83 -4.89 33.05 12.62
N GLN A 84 -5.58 31.90 12.65
CA GLN A 84 -5.10 30.67 13.27
C GLN A 84 -4.89 29.62 12.20
N PHE A 85 -3.80 28.90 12.30
CA PHE A 85 -3.53 27.75 11.46
C PHE A 85 -4.00 26.49 12.17
N VAL A 86 -4.88 25.73 11.53
CA VAL A 86 -5.41 24.47 12.03
C VAL A 86 -5.16 23.36 11.01
N GLY A 87 -4.90 22.15 11.49
CA GLY A 87 -4.56 21.00 10.65
C GLY A 87 -3.06 20.76 10.61
N GLY A 88 -2.58 20.19 9.53
CA GLY A 88 -1.17 19.85 9.40
C GLY A 88 -0.81 18.55 10.11
N THR A 89 -1.74 17.59 10.14
CA THR A 89 -1.48 16.25 10.69
C THR A 89 -0.75 15.41 9.65
N GLN A 90 0.31 14.75 10.08
CA GLN A 90 1.07 13.82 9.27
C GLN A 90 0.78 12.40 9.74
N THR A 91 0.35 11.55 8.80
CA THR A 91 0.12 10.13 9.06
C THR A 91 1.16 9.32 8.29
N VAL A 92 1.90 8.48 9.02
CA VAL A 92 2.90 7.57 8.44
C VAL A 92 2.34 6.17 8.47
N THR A 93 2.21 5.55 7.29
CA THR A 93 1.77 4.17 7.15
C THR A 93 2.92 3.33 6.63
N ASN A 94 3.27 2.28 7.36
CA ASN A 94 4.28 1.32 6.95
C ASN A 94 3.60 0.02 6.50
N CYS A 95 3.72 -0.29 5.22
CA CYS A 95 3.15 -1.48 4.62
C CYS A 95 4.22 -2.53 4.37
N LEU A 96 3.98 -3.73 4.86
CA LEU A 96 4.86 -4.87 4.69
C LEU A 96 4.20 -5.89 3.76
N TYR A 97 4.89 -6.21 2.67
CA TYR A 97 4.44 -7.18 1.68
C TYR A 97 5.33 -8.41 1.75
N THR A 98 4.73 -9.57 2.01
CA THR A 98 5.44 -10.82 2.21
C THR A 98 5.10 -11.85 1.14
N PHE A 99 6.12 -12.33 0.44
CA PHE A 99 6.01 -13.45 -0.47
C PHE A 99 6.64 -14.69 0.16
N LEU A 100 5.99 -15.82 -0.02
CA LEU A 100 6.51 -17.12 0.38
C LEU A 100 7.06 -17.82 -0.84
N ALA A 101 8.26 -18.37 -0.74
CA ALA A 101 8.92 -19.07 -1.84
C ALA A 101 9.54 -20.38 -1.37
N ALA A 102 9.56 -21.35 -2.26
CA ALA A 102 10.22 -22.63 -2.06
C ALA A 102 11.40 -22.76 -3.02
N TRP A 103 12.46 -23.39 -2.56
CA TRP A 103 13.62 -23.68 -3.40
C TRP A 103 13.27 -24.72 -4.45
N ASP A 104 13.54 -24.41 -5.71
CA ASP A 104 13.41 -25.34 -6.83
C ASP A 104 14.79 -25.60 -7.42
N PRO A 105 15.37 -26.80 -7.22
CA PRO A 105 16.70 -27.13 -7.75
C PRO A 105 16.74 -27.21 -9.27
N GLN A 106 15.62 -27.51 -9.93
CA GLN A 106 15.55 -27.59 -11.39
C GLN A 106 15.64 -26.20 -12.02
N ARG A 107 14.98 -25.21 -11.41
CA ARG A 107 15.03 -23.81 -11.86
C ARG A 107 16.19 -23.05 -11.23
N ASN A 108 16.88 -23.64 -10.29
CA ASN A 108 17.95 -23.01 -9.52
C ASN A 108 17.52 -21.65 -8.93
N GLY A 109 16.39 -21.65 -8.25
CA GLY A 109 15.83 -20.42 -7.71
C GLY A 109 14.73 -20.66 -6.70
N TRP A 110 14.32 -19.56 -6.06
CA TRP A 110 13.20 -19.51 -5.15
C TRP A 110 11.94 -19.19 -5.92
N ILE A 111 11.01 -20.13 -5.96
CA ILE A 111 9.74 -19.96 -6.70
C ILE A 111 8.65 -19.55 -5.73
N VAL A 112 7.95 -18.49 -6.05
CA VAL A 112 6.86 -17.97 -5.23
C VAL A 112 5.73 -18.99 -5.18
N THR A 113 5.42 -19.46 -3.98
CA THR A 113 4.34 -20.43 -3.73
C THR A 113 3.08 -19.77 -3.18
N GLY A 114 3.21 -18.58 -2.62
CA GLY A 114 2.10 -17.86 -2.04
C GLY A 114 2.56 -16.51 -1.51
N PHE A 115 1.64 -15.83 -0.85
CA PHE A 115 1.93 -14.55 -0.20
C PHE A 115 1.05 -14.40 1.02
N ARG A 116 1.48 -13.56 1.95
CA ARG A 116 0.67 -13.17 3.08
C ARG A 116 -0.18 -11.97 2.68
N GLN A 117 -1.48 -12.03 2.95
CA GLN A 117 -2.38 -10.93 2.63
C GLN A 117 -2.00 -9.68 3.45
N PRO A 118 -1.74 -8.52 2.81
CA PRO A 118 -1.46 -7.30 3.53
C PRO A 118 -2.69 -6.78 4.27
N SER A 119 -2.49 -5.84 5.20
CA SER A 119 -3.62 -5.15 5.85
C SER A 119 -4.48 -4.43 4.81
N LEU A 120 -5.74 -4.15 5.14
CA LEU A 120 -6.69 -3.53 4.21
C LEU A 120 -6.16 -2.20 3.65
N ASP A 121 -5.58 -1.36 4.50
CA ASP A 121 -5.03 -0.07 4.09
C ASP A 121 -3.88 -0.21 3.09
N CYS A 122 -3.13 -1.29 3.18
CA CYS A 122 -2.04 -1.60 2.26
C CYS A 122 -2.53 -2.32 0.99
N ALA A 123 -3.64 -3.05 1.08
CA ALA A 123 -4.19 -3.83 -0.03
C ALA A 123 -4.86 -2.96 -1.10
N ILE A 124 -5.40 -1.81 -0.74
CA ILE A 124 -6.08 -0.88 -1.66
C ILE A 124 -5.12 0.09 -2.35
N GLY A 125 -3.85 0.12 -1.93
CA GLY A 125 -2.83 0.95 -2.55
C GLY A 125 -2.16 0.27 -3.74
N SER A 126 -1.12 0.92 -4.25
CA SER A 126 -0.25 0.40 -5.30
C SER A 126 1.09 -0.04 -4.71
N LEU A 127 1.64 -1.14 -5.19
CA LEU A 127 2.97 -1.62 -4.79
C LEU A 127 4.10 -0.71 -5.28
N GLY A 128 3.86 -0.04 -6.37
CA GLY A 128 4.88 0.80 -7.01
C GLY A 128 4.64 2.28 -6.94
#